data_a34d53127685248d82cb60986f3362c0
#
_entry.id   a34d53127685248d82cb60986f3362c0
#
_cell.length_a   1.000
_cell.length_b   1.000
_cell.length_c   1.000
_cell.angle_alpha   90.00
_cell.angle_beta   90.00
_cell.angle_gamma   90.00
#
_symmetry.space_group_name_H-M   'P 1'
#
loop_
_entity.id
_entity.type
_entity.pdbx_description
1 polymer ?
#
loop_
_entity_poly.entity_id
_entity_poly.type
_entity_poly.pdbx_seq_one_letter_code
_entity_poly.pdbx_strand_id
1 'polypeptide(L)' 'MPIIKNGYFITKQAHTRFKKWLVDKSLSVNSFAKRCGCSRQYLEQILAGKKKITTSVHETFKKGGYEFL' A
#
# COMPACT_ATOMS: atom_id res chain seq x y z
N MET A 1 5.28 3.53 -16.85
CA MET A 1 4.42 3.02 -15.77
C MET A 1 3.02 2.77 -16.28
N PRO A 2 2.45 1.60 -16.03
CA PRO A 2 1.06 1.37 -16.46
C PRO A 2 0.10 2.27 -15.69
N ILE A 3 -0.87 2.83 -16.41
CA ILE A 3 -1.91 3.65 -15.80
C ILE A 3 -3.07 2.74 -15.40
N ILE A 4 -3.43 2.80 -14.12
CA ILE A 4 -4.54 2.01 -13.59
C ILE A 4 -5.78 2.90 -13.63
N LYS A 5 -6.63 2.69 -14.64
CA LYS A 5 -7.80 3.56 -14.86
C LYS A 5 -8.89 3.36 -13.83
N ASN A 6 -9.21 2.10 -13.53
CA ASN A 6 -10.34 1.78 -12.65
C ASN A 6 -9.90 1.30 -11.26
N GLY A 7 -8.62 1.00 -11.11
CA GLY A 7 -8.11 0.46 -9.87
C GLY A 7 -8.54 -0.99 -9.65
N TYR A 8 -8.05 -1.57 -8.57
CA TYR A 8 -8.39 -2.94 -8.19
C TYR A 8 -8.27 -3.05 -6.66
N PHE A 9 -8.98 -4.02 -6.10
CA PHE A 9 -8.86 -4.30 -4.67
C PHE A 9 -7.64 -5.18 -4.41
N ILE A 10 -7.01 -4.97 -3.27
CA ILE A 10 -5.84 -5.76 -2.89
C ILE A 10 -6.24 -7.24 -2.74
N THR A 11 -5.40 -8.14 -3.25
CA THR A 11 -5.59 -9.57 -3.05
C THR A 11 -5.02 -9.97 -1.70
N LYS A 12 -5.47 -11.12 -1.18
CA LYS A 12 -4.92 -11.71 0.04
C LYS A 12 -3.43 -11.92 -0.06
N GLN A 13 -2.98 -12.40 -1.21
CA GLN A 13 -1.56 -12.66 -1.47
C GLN A 13 -0.76 -11.37 -1.45
N ALA A 14 -1.27 -10.32 -2.08
CA ALA A 14 -0.58 -9.03 -2.11
C ALA A 14 -0.52 -8.41 -0.71
N HIS A 15 -1.59 -8.56 0.07
CA HIS A 15 -1.61 -8.08 1.45
C HIS A 15 -0.57 -8.81 2.30
N THR A 16 -0.52 -10.14 2.19
CA THR A 16 0.46 -10.94 2.93
C THR A 16 1.88 -10.56 2.54
N ARG A 17 2.12 -10.36 1.26
CA ARG A 17 3.42 -9.96 0.74
C ARG A 17 3.86 -8.61 1.30
N PHE A 18 2.93 -7.67 1.35
CA PHE A 18 3.20 -6.36 1.89
C PHE A 18 3.54 -6.42 3.39
N LYS A 19 2.78 -7.19 4.15
CA LYS A 19 3.03 -7.36 5.57
C LYS A 19 4.39 -7.98 5.83
N LYS A 20 4.76 -8.97 5.04
CA LYS A 20 6.07 -9.61 5.11
C LYS A 20 7.18 -8.61 4.84
N TRP A 21 6.99 -7.77 3.83
CA TRP A 21 7.95 -6.74 3.48
C TRP A 21 8.13 -5.74 4.63
N LEU A 22 7.04 -5.35 5.29
CA LEU A 22 7.11 -4.47 6.45
C LEU A 22 7.95 -5.08 7.57
N VAL A 23 7.72 -6.37 7.86
CA VAL A 23 8.50 -7.09 8.87
C VAL A 23 9.97 -7.11 8.51
N ASP A 24 10.29 -7.39 7.25
CA ASP A 24 11.68 -7.44 6.78
C ASP A 24 12.38 -6.09 6.92
N LYS A 25 11.62 -4.99 6.80
CA LYS A 25 12.15 -3.63 6.94
C LYS A 25 12.03 -3.10 8.35
N SER A 26 11.52 -3.89 9.28
CA SER A 26 11.26 -3.47 10.67
C SER A 26 10.35 -2.25 10.72
N LEU A 27 9.35 -2.20 9.85
CA LEU A 27 8.39 -1.10 9.78
C LEU A 27 7.02 -1.56 10.26
N SER A 28 6.29 -0.65 10.91
CA SER A 28 4.88 -0.82 11.19
C SER A 28 4.06 -0.11 10.11
N VAL A 29 2.75 -0.40 10.08
CA VAL A 29 1.84 0.32 9.17
C VAL A 29 1.88 1.81 9.46
N ASN A 30 1.92 2.17 10.74
CA ASN A 30 1.99 3.57 11.16
C ASN A 30 3.27 4.26 10.66
N SER A 31 4.41 3.59 10.80
CA SER A 31 5.69 4.12 10.31
C SER A 31 5.69 4.26 8.80
N PHE A 32 5.14 3.26 8.11
CA PHE A 32 5.05 3.31 6.66
C PHE A 32 4.15 4.46 6.19
N ALA A 33 3.03 4.68 6.89
CA ALA A 33 2.13 5.79 6.58
C ALA A 33 2.84 7.14 6.68
N LYS A 34 3.67 7.29 7.71
CA LYS A 34 4.47 8.52 7.86
C LYS A 34 5.43 8.72 6.71
N ARG A 35 6.06 7.66 6.24
CA ARG A 35 6.96 7.72 5.09
C ARG A 35 6.23 8.10 3.82
N CYS A 36 5.00 7.64 3.65
CA CYS A 36 4.17 7.95 2.50
C CYS A 36 3.53 9.34 2.58
N GLY A 37 3.50 9.94 3.76
CA GLY A 37 2.82 11.22 3.96
C GLY A 37 1.32 11.09 4.01
N CYS A 38 0.79 9.93 4.42
CA CYS A 38 -0.65 9.70 4.53
C CYS A 38 -0.99 9.19 5.93
N SER A 39 -2.28 9.01 6.21
CA SER A 39 -2.71 8.51 7.51
C SER A 39 -2.65 7.00 7.56
N ARG A 40 -2.47 6.45 8.75
CA ARG A 40 -2.54 5.02 8.99
C ARG A 40 -3.91 4.48 8.58
N GLN A 41 -4.97 5.20 8.90
CA GLN A 41 -6.33 4.80 8.58
C GLN A 41 -6.53 4.62 7.07
N TYR A 42 -5.95 5.51 6.28
CA TYR A 42 -6.00 5.43 4.82
C TYR A 42 -5.38 4.11 4.33
N LEU A 43 -4.19 3.78 4.84
CA LEU A 43 -3.52 2.53 4.47
C LEU A 43 -4.32 1.32 4.92
N GLU A 44 -4.87 1.34 6.13
CA GLU A 44 -5.66 0.23 6.63
C GLU A 44 -6.89 -0.04 5.78
N GLN A 45 -7.54 1.01 5.28
CA GLN A 45 -8.69 0.86 4.39
C GLN A 45 -8.30 0.19 3.08
N ILE A 46 -7.14 0.55 2.53
CA ILE A 46 -6.64 -0.08 1.31
C ILE A 46 -6.33 -1.56 1.57
N LEU A 47 -5.63 -1.85 2.66
CA LEU A 47 -5.24 -3.22 3.01
C LEU A 47 -6.42 -4.09 3.38
N ALA A 48 -7.48 -3.51 3.91
CA ALA A 48 -8.71 -4.23 4.24
C ALA A 48 -9.60 -4.48 3.01
N GLY A 49 -9.20 -3.99 1.84
CA GLY A 49 -10.00 -4.15 0.62
C GLY A 49 -11.20 -3.22 0.53
N LYS A 50 -11.22 -2.15 1.32
CA LYS A 50 -12.31 -1.18 1.30
C LYS A 50 -12.10 -0.09 0.25
N LYS A 51 -10.86 0.15 -0.15
CA LYS A 51 -10.52 1.11 -1.17
C LYS A 51 -9.74 0.45 -2.29
N LYS A 52 -9.99 0.87 -3.51
CA LYS A 52 -9.27 0.34 -4.66
C LYS A 52 -7.86 0.90 -4.73
N ILE A 53 -6.95 0.08 -5.24
CA ILE A 53 -5.59 0.49 -5.52
C ILE A 53 -5.59 1.13 -6.90
N THR A 54 -5.36 2.43 -6.92
CA THR A 54 -5.31 3.23 -8.15
C THR A 54 -3.87 3.66 -8.41
N THR A 55 -3.66 4.39 -9.50
CA THR A 55 -2.34 4.97 -9.79
C THR A 55 -1.86 5.85 -8.64
N SER A 56 -2.77 6.64 -8.06
CA SER A 56 -2.43 7.49 -6.91
C SER A 56 -1.97 6.66 -5.72
N VAL A 57 -2.65 5.54 -5.45
CA VAL A 57 -2.28 4.64 -4.35
C VAL A 57 -0.90 4.03 -4.61
N HIS A 58 -0.64 3.59 -5.84
CA HIS A 58 0.68 3.07 -6.21
C HIS A 58 1.77 4.10 -5.95
N GLU A 59 1.54 5.34 -6.34
CA GLU A 59 2.51 6.42 -6.12
C GLU A 59 2.73 6.69 -4.64
N THR A 60 1.67 6.68 -3.84
CA THR A 60 1.76 6.85 -2.40
C THR A 60 2.62 5.76 -1.77
N PHE A 61 2.37 4.49 -2.12
CA PHE A 61 3.17 3.38 -1.61
C PHE A 61 4.62 3.46 -2.08
N LYS A 62 4.84 3.90 -3.30
CA LYS A 62 6.17 4.07 -3.85
C LYS A 62 6.99 5.09 -3.08
N LYS A 63 6.35 6.15 -2.56
CA LYS A 63 7.03 7.12 -1.69
C LYS A 63 7.56 6.46 -0.43
N GLY A 64 6.87 5.46 0.07
CA GLY A 64 7.33 4.69 1.22
C GLY A 64 8.35 3.62 0.88
N GLY A 65 8.60 3.38 -0.40
CA GLY A 65 9.57 2.40 -0.86
C GLY A 65 9.00 1.05 -1.27
N TYR A 66 7.68 0.93 -1.39
CA TYR A 66 7.03 -0.32 -1.75
C TYR A 66 6.35 -0.23 -3.11
N GLU A 67 6.54 -1.23 -3.94
CA GLU A 67 5.86 -1.34 -5.24
C GLU A 67 5.02 -2.62 -5.29
N PHE A 68 3.76 -2.47 -5.69
CA PHE A 68 2.85 -3.61 -5.83
C PHE A 68 3.17 -4.47 -7.06
N LEU A 69 3.78 -3.89 -8.05
CA LEU A 69 4.10 -4.57 -9.31
C LEU A 69 5.54 -5.01 -9.40
#